data_394fbd3a267be21b92825216f6c1040d
#
_entry.id   394fbd3a267be21b92825216f6c1040d
#
_cell.length_a   1.000
_cell.length_b   1.000
_cell.length_c   1.000
_cell.angle_alpha   90.00
_cell.angle_beta   90.00
_cell.angle_gamma   90.00
#
_symmetry.space_group_name_H-M   'P 1'
#
loop_
_entity.id
_entity.type
_entity.pdbx_description
1 polymer ?
#
loop_
_entity_poly.entity_id
_entity_poly.type
_entity_poly.pdbx_seq_one_letter_code
_entity_poly.pdbx_strand_id
1 'polypeptide(L)'
;MKSRRYLTAFAVLAIVTVASAQSTPKTFAIVNGEAITEDQVMKAAASDLTALEGRKAASPGTYDRDKLVILHKALDGLVEEKLIAAEAARDKVTRAQIIDAEIDSNIAIPSPAEVEEFYQANKSRIDLKHDDALPQVKQYLIEQQRNYYRNALIYGLKKQFSVKILLDPVRTDVVTSGYPSRGPDNAVVTIVEFSDFECPFCGGLFPTLKTIEKNYAESVRLVYRQFPLTSMHPQAQKAAEASLCANDQKRFWDFHDSMFGDQQHLTVDDLKKRAVDLKLNAAAFNSCLDSGSKVDAVKKDIDEGHAVGVSGTPAMFVNGRFYSGNLPYADIREVIEDELQRAKAKGGGK
;
A
#
# COMPACT_ATOMS: atom_id res chain seq x y z
N MET A 1 -3.78 -35.23 -92.83
CA MET A 1 -4.26 -35.63 -91.50
C MET A 1 -3.55 -34.73 -90.44
N LYS A 2 -4.30 -33.71 -89.85
CA LYS A 2 -3.78 -32.72 -88.92
C LYS A 2 -4.14 -33.15 -87.50
N SER A 3 -3.12 -33.46 -86.68
CA SER A 3 -3.28 -33.81 -85.29
C SER A 3 -3.39 -32.52 -84.44
N ARG A 4 -4.54 -32.34 -83.77
CA ARG A 4 -4.76 -31.27 -82.79
C ARG A 4 -4.26 -31.75 -81.42
N ARG A 5 -3.23 -31.07 -80.83
CA ARG A 5 -2.82 -31.21 -79.47
C ARG A 5 -3.66 -30.30 -78.56
N TYR A 6 -4.39 -30.86 -77.59
CA TYR A 6 -5.05 -30.11 -76.52
C TYR A 6 -4.06 -29.88 -75.38
N LEU A 7 -3.74 -28.62 -75.10
CA LEU A 7 -3.06 -28.22 -73.87
C LEU A 7 -4.11 -28.08 -72.75
N THR A 8 -4.03 -28.92 -71.76
CA THR A 8 -4.77 -28.78 -70.50
C THR A 8 -3.95 -27.92 -69.60
N ALA A 9 -4.45 -26.69 -69.28
CA ALA A 9 -3.86 -25.81 -68.29
C ALA A 9 -4.34 -26.22 -66.89
N PHE A 10 -3.45 -26.68 -66.06
CA PHE A 10 -3.69 -26.87 -64.60
C PHE A 10 -3.56 -25.53 -63.89
N ALA A 11 -4.68 -24.97 -63.39
CA ALA A 11 -4.67 -23.83 -62.50
C ALA A 11 -4.35 -24.31 -61.09
N VAL A 12 -3.15 -23.98 -60.58
CA VAL A 12 -2.75 -24.19 -59.17
C VAL A 12 -3.37 -23.07 -58.36
N LEU A 13 -4.42 -23.39 -57.60
CA LEU A 13 -5.04 -22.48 -56.64
C LEU A 13 -4.15 -22.42 -55.40
N ALA A 14 -3.34 -21.37 -55.27
CA ALA A 14 -2.56 -21.11 -54.05
C ALA A 14 -3.52 -20.64 -52.92
N ILE A 15 -3.80 -21.53 -51.97
CA ILE A 15 -4.51 -21.18 -50.75
C ILE A 15 -3.53 -20.41 -49.86
N VAL A 16 -3.63 -19.09 -49.83
CA VAL A 16 -2.94 -18.22 -48.88
C VAL A 16 -3.66 -18.36 -47.54
N THR A 17 -3.14 -19.22 -46.69
CA THR A 17 -3.55 -19.24 -45.28
C THR A 17 -3.03 -17.98 -44.60
N VAL A 18 -3.90 -17.00 -44.40
CA VAL A 18 -3.64 -15.86 -43.54
C VAL A 18 -3.60 -16.39 -42.09
N ALA A 19 -2.39 -16.67 -41.61
CA ALA A 19 -2.19 -16.91 -40.20
C ALA A 19 -2.50 -15.59 -39.49
N SER A 20 -3.66 -15.48 -38.83
CA SER A 20 -3.95 -14.42 -37.89
C SER A 20 -2.91 -14.51 -36.78
N ALA A 21 -2.02 -13.53 -36.73
CA ALA A 21 -1.12 -13.36 -35.61
C ALA A 21 -1.99 -13.11 -34.35
N GLN A 22 -2.28 -14.16 -33.59
CA GLN A 22 -2.87 -14.03 -32.28
C GLN A 22 -1.80 -13.31 -31.43
N SER A 23 -2.11 -12.08 -31.03
CA SER A 23 -1.26 -11.36 -30.06
C SER A 23 -1.14 -12.24 -28.82
N THR A 24 0.09 -12.52 -28.41
CA THR A 24 0.34 -13.23 -27.14
C THR A 24 -0.39 -12.49 -26.02
N PRO A 25 -1.23 -13.17 -25.21
CA PRO A 25 -1.99 -12.50 -24.17
C PRO A 25 -1.03 -11.82 -23.20
N LYS A 26 -1.35 -10.57 -22.83
CA LYS A 26 -0.56 -9.78 -21.90
C LYS A 26 -0.45 -10.52 -20.56
N THR A 27 0.75 -10.64 -20.03
CA THR A 27 1.02 -11.29 -18.74
C THR A 27 0.94 -10.26 -17.64
N PHE A 28 0.14 -10.53 -16.58
CA PHE A 28 -0.02 -9.67 -15.42
C PHE A 28 0.80 -10.11 -14.22
N ALA A 29 1.14 -11.40 -14.12
CA ALA A 29 2.10 -11.90 -13.14
C ALA A 29 2.77 -13.19 -13.64
N ILE A 30 3.88 -13.55 -12.99
CA ILE A 30 4.55 -14.83 -13.13
C ILE A 30 4.74 -15.40 -11.73
N VAL A 31 4.24 -16.62 -11.48
CA VAL A 31 4.35 -17.34 -10.22
C VAL A 31 5.06 -18.66 -10.47
N ASN A 32 6.22 -18.87 -9.87
CA ASN A 32 7.04 -20.09 -10.04
C ASN A 32 7.25 -20.48 -11.52
N GLY A 33 7.48 -19.46 -12.39
CA GLY A 33 7.65 -19.63 -13.83
C GLY A 33 6.35 -19.70 -14.65
N GLU A 34 5.20 -19.83 -14.04
CA GLU A 34 3.89 -19.87 -14.72
C GLU A 34 3.27 -18.48 -14.83
N ALA A 35 2.85 -18.11 -16.06
CA ALA A 35 2.18 -16.85 -16.30
C ALA A 35 0.74 -16.83 -15.78
N ILE A 36 0.31 -15.67 -15.29
CA ILE A 36 -1.09 -15.28 -15.10
C ILE A 36 -1.38 -14.20 -16.15
N THR A 37 -2.30 -14.52 -17.05
CA THR A 37 -2.62 -13.65 -18.19
C THR A 37 -3.71 -12.63 -17.86
N GLU A 38 -3.78 -11.57 -18.67
CA GLU A 38 -4.87 -10.59 -18.63
C GLU A 38 -6.24 -11.25 -18.70
N ASP A 39 -6.43 -12.22 -19.61
CA ASP A 39 -7.72 -12.91 -19.78
C ASP A 39 -8.16 -13.66 -18.51
N GLN A 40 -7.22 -14.30 -17.82
CA GLN A 40 -7.49 -14.98 -16.56
C GLN A 40 -7.92 -13.98 -15.48
N VAL A 41 -7.25 -12.85 -15.38
CA VAL A 41 -7.58 -11.81 -14.39
C VAL A 41 -8.91 -11.14 -14.73
N MET A 42 -9.15 -10.81 -16.01
CA MET A 42 -10.43 -10.25 -16.45
C MET A 42 -11.60 -11.19 -16.18
N LYS A 43 -11.41 -12.49 -16.39
CA LYS A 43 -12.43 -13.52 -16.07
C LYS A 43 -12.70 -13.59 -14.57
N ALA A 44 -11.66 -13.59 -13.74
CA ALA A 44 -11.80 -13.61 -12.28
C ALA A 44 -12.47 -12.33 -11.74
N ALA A 45 -12.21 -11.17 -12.39
CA ALA A 45 -12.75 -9.86 -12.04
C ALA A 45 -14.14 -9.57 -12.63
N ALA A 46 -14.72 -10.44 -13.45
CA ALA A 46 -15.86 -10.12 -14.33
C ALA A 46 -17.08 -9.54 -13.58
N SER A 47 -17.43 -10.12 -12.42
CA SER A 47 -18.57 -9.64 -11.62
C SER A 47 -18.35 -8.23 -11.09
N ASP A 48 -17.16 -7.99 -10.49
CA ASP A 48 -16.81 -6.70 -9.89
C ASP A 48 -16.68 -5.60 -10.98
N LEU A 49 -16.13 -5.96 -12.15
CA LEU A 49 -16.04 -5.06 -13.30
C LEU A 49 -17.42 -4.70 -13.86
N THR A 50 -18.35 -5.65 -13.92
CA THR A 50 -19.75 -5.39 -14.36
C THR A 50 -20.43 -4.42 -13.38
N ALA A 51 -20.25 -4.61 -12.09
CA ALA A 51 -20.77 -3.70 -11.06
C ALA A 51 -20.14 -2.30 -11.14
N LEU A 52 -18.85 -2.21 -11.48
CA LEU A 52 -18.16 -0.93 -11.70
C LEU A 52 -18.69 -0.19 -12.92
N GLU A 53 -18.88 -0.89 -14.05
CA GLU A 53 -19.45 -0.30 -15.29
C GLU A 53 -20.84 0.33 -15.01
N GLY A 54 -21.67 -0.33 -14.21
CA GLY A 54 -22.98 0.21 -13.82
C GLY A 54 -22.90 1.53 -13.04
N ARG A 55 -21.75 1.84 -12.41
CA ARG A 55 -21.52 3.07 -11.62
C ARG A 55 -20.66 4.12 -12.34
N LYS A 56 -20.15 3.83 -13.52
CA LYS A 56 -19.23 4.69 -14.29
C LYS A 56 -19.74 6.12 -14.49
N ALA A 57 -21.03 6.27 -14.79
CA ALA A 57 -21.65 7.58 -15.01
C ALA A 57 -21.72 8.44 -13.72
N ALA A 58 -21.81 7.79 -12.53
CA ALA A 58 -21.89 8.47 -11.25
C ALA A 58 -20.51 8.93 -10.73
N SER A 59 -19.41 8.26 -11.13
CA SER A 59 -18.06 8.55 -10.62
C SER A 59 -17.01 8.39 -11.72
N PRO A 60 -17.06 9.17 -12.79
CA PRO A 60 -16.15 8.99 -13.95
C PRO A 60 -14.68 9.25 -13.59
N GLY A 61 -14.40 10.14 -12.63
CA GLY A 61 -13.03 10.51 -12.24
C GLY A 61 -12.26 9.43 -11.47
N THR A 62 -12.94 8.42 -10.92
CA THR A 62 -12.30 7.32 -10.16
C THR A 62 -12.32 6.00 -10.91
N TYR A 63 -13.03 5.92 -12.04
CA TYR A 63 -13.28 4.68 -12.76
C TYR A 63 -12.01 3.88 -13.08
N ASP A 64 -10.98 4.51 -13.64
CA ASP A 64 -9.75 3.80 -14.04
C ASP A 64 -8.97 3.29 -12.82
N ARG A 65 -8.95 4.06 -11.74
CA ARG A 65 -8.36 3.64 -10.46
C ARG A 65 -9.13 2.45 -9.88
N ASP A 66 -10.45 2.55 -9.80
CA ASP A 66 -11.31 1.52 -9.20
C ASP A 66 -11.26 0.23 -10.04
N LYS A 67 -11.19 0.34 -11.37
CA LYS A 67 -10.92 -0.80 -12.26
C LYS A 67 -9.58 -1.47 -11.94
N LEU A 68 -8.53 -0.69 -11.76
CA LEU A 68 -7.20 -1.22 -11.44
C LEU A 68 -7.19 -1.91 -10.06
N VAL A 69 -7.89 -1.37 -9.07
CA VAL A 69 -8.10 -2.00 -7.75
C VAL A 69 -8.77 -3.38 -7.89
N ILE A 70 -9.83 -3.46 -8.71
CA ILE A 70 -10.54 -4.72 -8.97
C ILE A 70 -9.62 -5.74 -9.64
N LEU A 71 -8.83 -5.31 -10.64
CA LEU A 71 -7.88 -6.19 -11.33
C LEU A 71 -6.79 -6.70 -10.40
N HIS A 72 -6.26 -5.84 -9.50
CA HIS A 72 -5.27 -6.27 -8.49
C HIS A 72 -5.88 -7.29 -7.53
N LYS A 73 -7.07 -7.04 -7.00
CA LYS A 73 -7.76 -7.99 -6.11
C LYS A 73 -7.94 -9.37 -6.78
N ALA A 74 -8.36 -9.39 -8.05
CA ALA A 74 -8.50 -10.64 -8.79
C ALA A 74 -7.14 -11.31 -9.07
N LEU A 75 -6.11 -10.53 -9.40
CA LEU A 75 -4.75 -11.02 -9.60
C LEU A 75 -4.18 -11.63 -8.32
N ASP A 76 -4.34 -10.96 -7.18
CA ASP A 76 -3.87 -11.45 -5.87
C ASP A 76 -4.51 -12.81 -5.53
N GLY A 77 -5.81 -12.98 -5.80
CA GLY A 77 -6.49 -14.27 -5.63
C GLY A 77 -5.88 -15.39 -6.52
N LEU A 78 -5.59 -15.08 -7.79
CA LEU A 78 -4.96 -16.04 -8.71
C LEU A 78 -3.50 -16.35 -8.33
N VAL A 79 -2.75 -15.37 -7.85
CA VAL A 79 -1.38 -15.55 -7.33
C VAL A 79 -1.41 -16.49 -6.13
N GLU A 80 -2.32 -16.24 -5.17
CA GLU A 80 -2.51 -17.08 -4.00
C GLU A 80 -2.86 -18.52 -4.38
N GLU A 81 -3.81 -18.72 -5.29
CA GLU A 81 -4.17 -20.05 -5.79
C GLU A 81 -2.97 -20.81 -6.37
N LYS A 82 -2.14 -20.12 -7.16
CA LYS A 82 -0.93 -20.74 -7.74
C LYS A 82 0.13 -21.03 -6.68
N LEU A 83 0.31 -20.17 -5.68
CA LEU A 83 1.25 -20.40 -4.58
C LEU A 83 0.86 -21.62 -3.76
N ILE A 84 -0.42 -21.73 -3.36
CA ILE A 84 -0.94 -22.90 -2.60
C ILE A 84 -0.84 -24.16 -3.46
N ALA A 85 -1.10 -24.08 -4.77
CA ALA A 85 -0.96 -25.22 -5.67
C ALA A 85 0.50 -25.68 -5.81
N ALA A 86 1.44 -24.74 -5.88
CA ALA A 86 2.89 -25.03 -5.94
C ALA A 86 3.38 -25.72 -4.66
N GLU A 87 2.92 -25.24 -3.49
CA GLU A 87 3.19 -25.85 -2.20
C GLU A 87 2.63 -27.27 -2.11
N ALA A 88 1.35 -27.43 -2.46
CA ALA A 88 0.68 -28.73 -2.47
C ALA A 88 1.39 -29.75 -3.37
N ALA A 89 1.87 -29.31 -4.54
CA ALA A 89 2.63 -30.14 -5.47
C ALA A 89 4.01 -30.54 -4.91
N ARG A 90 4.69 -29.60 -4.25
CA ARG A 90 5.99 -29.86 -3.58
C ARG A 90 5.85 -30.90 -2.48
N ASP A 91 4.84 -30.76 -1.62
CA ASP A 91 4.65 -31.59 -0.43
C ASP A 91 3.85 -32.87 -0.75
N LYS A 92 3.38 -33.04 -2.00
CA LYS A 92 2.58 -34.17 -2.48
C LYS A 92 1.28 -34.34 -1.70
N VAL A 93 0.64 -33.23 -1.37
CA VAL A 93 -0.65 -33.15 -0.69
C VAL A 93 -1.67 -32.39 -1.55
N THR A 94 -2.91 -32.32 -1.13
CA THR A 94 -3.93 -31.49 -1.79
C THR A 94 -3.91 -30.05 -1.29
N ARG A 95 -4.42 -29.12 -2.09
CA ARG A 95 -4.60 -27.71 -1.67
C ARG A 95 -5.47 -27.60 -0.42
N ALA A 96 -6.51 -28.44 -0.29
CA ALA A 96 -7.38 -28.47 0.88
C ALA A 96 -6.60 -28.86 2.16
N GLN A 97 -5.66 -29.80 2.07
CA GLN A 97 -4.81 -30.18 3.20
C GLN A 97 -3.85 -29.06 3.61
N ILE A 98 -3.31 -28.27 2.68
CA ILE A 98 -2.51 -27.09 3.03
C ILE A 98 -3.38 -26.06 3.77
N ILE A 99 -4.58 -25.74 3.23
CA ILE A 99 -5.50 -24.77 3.85
C ILE A 99 -5.91 -25.24 5.25
N ASP A 100 -6.27 -26.51 5.40
CA ASP A 100 -6.65 -27.08 6.69
C ASP A 100 -5.50 -26.99 7.70
N ALA A 101 -4.31 -27.43 7.33
CA ALA A 101 -3.16 -27.48 8.24
C ALA A 101 -2.65 -26.08 8.63
N GLU A 102 -2.59 -25.16 7.67
CA GLU A 102 -1.96 -23.86 7.88
C GLU A 102 -2.95 -22.76 8.31
N ILE A 103 -4.23 -22.94 8.05
CA ILE A 103 -5.27 -21.94 8.34
C ILE A 103 -6.33 -22.51 9.29
N ASP A 104 -7.14 -23.48 8.81
CA ASP A 104 -8.38 -23.84 9.48
C ASP A 104 -8.14 -24.51 10.85
N SER A 105 -7.14 -25.38 10.96
CA SER A 105 -6.75 -26.03 12.21
C SER A 105 -6.16 -25.09 13.27
N ASN A 106 -5.74 -23.88 12.86
CA ASN A 106 -5.18 -22.88 13.76
C ASN A 106 -6.22 -21.87 14.27
N ILE A 107 -7.45 -21.90 13.77
CA ILE A 107 -8.51 -20.99 14.16
C ILE A 107 -9.12 -21.44 15.50
N ALA A 108 -8.94 -20.63 16.54
CA ALA A 108 -9.62 -20.80 17.80
C ALA A 108 -11.07 -20.28 17.72
N ILE A 109 -12.02 -21.07 18.22
CA ILE A 109 -13.41 -20.59 18.33
C ILE A 109 -13.47 -19.59 19.50
N PRO A 110 -13.81 -18.30 19.26
CA PRO A 110 -13.89 -17.32 20.32
C PRO A 110 -14.90 -17.74 21.40
N SER A 111 -14.50 -17.64 22.67
CA SER A 111 -15.37 -17.86 23.81
C SER A 111 -16.48 -16.80 23.90
N PRO A 112 -17.59 -17.08 24.56
CA PRO A 112 -18.63 -16.06 24.80
C PRO A 112 -18.11 -14.81 25.51
N ALA A 113 -17.11 -14.94 26.39
CA ALA A 113 -16.52 -13.83 27.11
C ALA A 113 -15.70 -12.91 26.16
N GLU A 114 -14.89 -13.47 25.26
CA GLU A 114 -14.13 -12.72 24.26
C GLU A 114 -15.06 -11.99 23.28
N VAL A 115 -16.17 -12.63 22.88
CA VAL A 115 -17.17 -12.02 22.00
C VAL A 115 -17.84 -10.84 22.70
N GLU A 116 -18.20 -10.98 23.97
CA GLU A 116 -18.81 -9.94 24.78
C GLU A 116 -17.84 -8.76 25.02
N GLU A 117 -16.59 -9.05 25.35
CA GLU A 117 -15.54 -8.05 25.55
C GLU A 117 -15.34 -7.21 24.28
N PHE A 118 -15.23 -7.88 23.12
CA PHE A 118 -15.12 -7.19 21.84
C PHE A 118 -16.33 -6.31 21.54
N TYR A 119 -17.56 -6.83 21.78
CA TYR A 119 -18.78 -6.07 21.61
C TYR A 119 -18.79 -4.83 22.50
N GLN A 120 -18.49 -4.93 23.79
CA GLN A 120 -18.49 -3.81 24.73
C GLN A 120 -17.46 -2.74 24.32
N ALA A 121 -16.27 -3.15 23.86
CA ALA A 121 -15.23 -2.23 23.40
C ALA A 121 -15.62 -1.48 22.10
N ASN A 122 -16.53 -2.04 21.28
CA ASN A 122 -16.88 -1.50 19.96
C ASN A 122 -18.36 -1.11 19.83
N LYS A 123 -19.17 -1.19 20.88
CA LYS A 123 -20.62 -0.99 20.83
C LYS A 123 -21.07 0.35 20.24
N SER A 124 -20.24 1.40 20.35
CA SER A 124 -20.53 2.70 19.75
C SER A 124 -20.47 2.72 18.21
N ARG A 125 -19.88 1.68 17.61
CA ARG A 125 -19.72 1.49 16.16
C ARG A 125 -20.60 0.38 15.60
N ILE A 126 -21.26 -0.39 16.47
CA ILE A 126 -22.12 -1.52 16.11
C ILE A 126 -23.59 -1.05 16.20
N ASP A 127 -24.19 -0.84 15.05
CA ASP A 127 -25.61 -0.41 14.95
C ASP A 127 -26.55 -1.65 14.92
N LEU A 128 -26.43 -2.50 15.94
CA LEU A 128 -27.25 -3.69 16.14
C LEU A 128 -27.60 -3.84 17.62
N LYS A 129 -28.74 -4.45 17.90
CA LYS A 129 -29.08 -4.88 19.26
C LYS A 129 -28.06 -5.91 19.73
N HIS A 130 -27.77 -5.93 21.02
CA HIS A 130 -26.80 -6.79 21.65
C HIS A 130 -26.90 -8.26 21.18
N ASP A 131 -28.07 -8.87 21.31
CA ASP A 131 -28.26 -10.29 20.99
C ASP A 131 -28.10 -10.59 19.48
N ASP A 132 -28.40 -9.63 18.60
CA ASP A 132 -28.22 -9.74 17.15
C ASP A 132 -26.74 -9.50 16.75
N ALA A 133 -26.02 -8.73 17.56
CA ALA A 133 -24.60 -8.40 17.31
C ALA A 133 -23.65 -9.55 17.66
N LEU A 134 -23.87 -10.26 18.78
CA LEU A 134 -22.94 -11.27 19.28
C LEU A 134 -22.59 -12.36 18.26
N PRO A 135 -23.53 -12.96 17.51
CA PRO A 135 -23.21 -13.93 16.47
C PRO A 135 -22.33 -13.33 15.35
N GLN A 136 -22.57 -12.07 14.98
CA GLN A 136 -21.80 -11.39 13.93
C GLN A 136 -20.40 -11.04 14.43
N VAL A 137 -20.26 -10.58 15.68
CA VAL A 137 -18.95 -10.36 16.33
C VAL A 137 -18.16 -11.66 16.39
N LYS A 138 -18.80 -12.77 16.78
CA LYS A 138 -18.13 -14.09 16.79
C LYS A 138 -17.61 -14.46 15.40
N GLN A 139 -18.44 -14.33 14.37
CA GLN A 139 -18.03 -14.62 12.99
C GLN A 139 -16.91 -13.67 12.54
N TYR A 140 -17.00 -12.40 12.87
CA TYR A 140 -15.96 -11.41 12.59
C TYR A 140 -14.60 -11.80 13.21
N LEU A 141 -14.59 -12.23 14.49
CA LEU A 141 -13.36 -12.65 15.17
C LEU A 141 -12.77 -13.92 14.53
N ILE A 142 -13.59 -14.86 14.09
CA ILE A 142 -13.15 -16.05 13.35
C ILE A 142 -12.52 -15.65 12.02
N GLU A 143 -13.16 -14.76 11.25
CA GLU A 143 -12.63 -14.29 9.97
C GLU A 143 -11.34 -13.46 10.13
N GLN A 144 -11.20 -12.71 11.20
CA GLN A 144 -9.96 -12.02 11.55
C GLN A 144 -8.80 -13.02 11.75
N GLN A 145 -9.02 -14.10 12.49
CA GLN A 145 -8.01 -15.14 12.68
C GLN A 145 -7.70 -15.85 11.34
N ARG A 146 -8.73 -16.19 10.56
CA ARG A 146 -8.58 -16.82 9.24
C ARG A 146 -7.70 -15.95 8.33
N ASN A 147 -7.99 -14.66 8.26
CA ASN A 147 -7.21 -13.71 7.47
C ASN A 147 -5.77 -13.58 7.97
N TYR A 148 -5.56 -13.61 9.28
CA TYR A 148 -4.22 -13.59 9.87
C TYR A 148 -3.37 -14.80 9.41
N TYR A 149 -3.89 -16.01 9.57
CA TYR A 149 -3.17 -17.24 9.18
C TYR A 149 -3.00 -17.33 7.67
N ARG A 150 -4.02 -16.94 6.89
CA ARG A 150 -3.94 -16.88 5.42
C ARG A 150 -2.82 -15.92 4.97
N ASN A 151 -2.77 -14.73 5.52
CA ASN A 151 -1.74 -13.75 5.19
C ASN A 151 -0.34 -14.26 5.57
N ALA A 152 -0.20 -14.91 6.71
CA ALA A 152 1.06 -15.50 7.15
C ALA A 152 1.52 -16.62 6.19
N LEU A 153 0.62 -17.52 5.79
CA LEU A 153 0.88 -18.55 4.79
C LEU A 153 1.36 -17.93 3.46
N ILE A 154 0.57 -17.01 2.90
CA ILE A 154 0.89 -16.40 1.61
C ILE A 154 2.20 -15.61 1.65
N TYR A 155 2.48 -14.92 2.75
CA TYR A 155 3.76 -14.25 2.95
C TYR A 155 4.94 -15.23 2.95
N GLY A 156 4.81 -16.38 3.64
CA GLY A 156 5.80 -17.45 3.64
C GLY A 156 6.02 -18.02 2.22
N LEU A 157 4.92 -18.31 1.51
CA LEU A 157 4.98 -18.85 0.15
C LEU A 157 5.61 -17.88 -0.86
N LYS A 158 5.32 -16.58 -0.74
CA LYS A 158 5.96 -15.54 -1.58
C LYS A 158 7.48 -15.45 -1.38
N LYS A 159 7.99 -15.80 -0.21
CA LYS A 159 9.45 -15.89 0.04
C LYS A 159 10.07 -17.17 -0.53
N GLN A 160 9.29 -18.24 -0.58
CA GLN A 160 9.75 -19.56 -1.02
C GLN A 160 9.66 -19.73 -2.53
N PHE A 161 8.61 -19.22 -3.15
CA PHE A 161 8.36 -19.27 -4.59
C PHE A 161 8.60 -17.91 -5.24
N SER A 162 9.13 -17.94 -6.47
CA SER A 162 9.31 -16.71 -7.24
C SER A 162 7.96 -16.12 -7.66
N VAL A 163 7.70 -14.88 -7.27
CA VAL A 163 6.52 -14.11 -7.70
C VAL A 163 6.97 -12.81 -8.34
N LYS A 164 6.50 -12.54 -9.56
CA LYS A 164 6.75 -11.28 -10.25
C LYS A 164 5.43 -10.70 -10.72
N ILE A 165 5.03 -9.56 -10.17
CA ILE A 165 3.83 -8.80 -10.59
C ILE A 165 4.22 -7.83 -11.70
N LEU A 166 3.55 -7.96 -12.84
CA LEU A 166 3.78 -7.15 -14.04
C LEU A 166 2.67 -6.12 -14.27
N LEU A 167 1.49 -6.34 -13.69
CA LEU A 167 0.41 -5.35 -13.68
C LEU A 167 0.91 -4.07 -12.99
N ASP A 168 0.59 -2.90 -13.57
CA ASP A 168 0.96 -1.63 -12.95
C ASP A 168 0.27 -1.49 -11.58
N PRO A 169 0.97 -1.01 -10.54
CA PRO A 169 0.37 -0.86 -9.21
C PRO A 169 -0.69 0.25 -9.20
N VAL A 170 -1.66 0.10 -8.29
CA VAL A 170 -2.59 1.19 -7.98
C VAL A 170 -1.82 2.35 -7.37
N ARG A 171 -2.05 3.56 -7.89
CA ARG A 171 -1.40 4.77 -7.40
C ARG A 171 -2.42 5.82 -7.02
N THR A 172 -2.15 6.52 -5.94
CA THR A 172 -2.88 7.69 -5.50
C THR A 172 -1.97 8.91 -5.64
N ASP A 173 -2.47 9.96 -6.25
CA ASP A 173 -1.73 11.21 -6.33
C ASP A 173 -1.75 11.91 -4.97
N VAL A 174 -0.57 12.07 -4.39
CA VAL A 174 -0.37 12.76 -3.11
C VAL A 174 0.46 14.00 -3.35
N VAL A 175 -0.03 15.14 -2.87
CA VAL A 175 0.68 16.43 -3.02
C VAL A 175 1.97 16.39 -2.19
N THR A 176 3.09 16.69 -2.86
CA THR A 176 4.44 16.67 -2.26
C THR A 176 5.10 18.05 -2.22
N SER A 177 4.64 18.99 -3.06
CA SER A 177 5.20 20.33 -3.13
C SER A 177 4.77 21.20 -1.96
N GLY A 178 5.71 21.98 -1.40
CA GLY A 178 5.44 22.86 -0.27
C GLY A 178 5.51 22.19 1.10
N TYR A 179 5.80 20.88 1.15
CA TYR A 179 5.96 20.12 2.39
C TYR A 179 7.43 19.86 2.72
N PRO A 180 7.76 19.66 4.01
CA PRO A 180 9.12 19.30 4.40
C PRO A 180 9.59 18.05 3.68
N SER A 181 10.71 18.16 2.99
CA SER A 181 11.28 17.02 2.27
C SER A 181 12.79 16.98 2.42
N ARG A 182 13.37 15.79 2.29
CA ARG A 182 14.82 15.56 2.21
C ARG A 182 15.12 14.46 1.20
N GLY A 183 16.32 14.48 0.62
CA GLY A 183 16.72 13.73 -0.55
C GLY A 183 16.62 14.58 -1.83
N PRO A 184 17.03 14.02 -2.99
CA PRO A 184 17.08 14.76 -4.25
C PRO A 184 15.68 15.18 -4.76
N ASP A 185 15.54 16.37 -5.28
CA ASP A 185 14.26 16.84 -5.85
C ASP A 185 13.83 16.04 -7.08
N ASN A 186 14.79 15.47 -7.81
CA ASN A 186 14.58 14.61 -8.99
C ASN A 186 14.70 13.12 -8.65
N ALA A 187 14.52 12.73 -7.40
CA ALA A 187 14.56 11.33 -6.99
C ALA A 187 13.54 10.48 -7.79
N VAL A 188 13.98 9.29 -8.19
CA VAL A 188 13.13 8.34 -8.92
C VAL A 188 11.98 7.83 -8.04
N VAL A 189 12.22 7.72 -6.73
CA VAL A 189 11.25 7.25 -5.75
C VAL A 189 10.95 8.36 -4.75
N THR A 190 9.68 8.70 -4.60
CA THR A 190 9.20 9.60 -3.54
C THR A 190 8.41 8.80 -2.52
N ILE A 191 8.80 8.90 -1.26
CA ILE A 191 8.07 8.37 -0.12
C ILE A 191 7.38 9.55 0.56
N VAL A 192 6.04 9.53 0.63
CA VAL A 192 5.27 10.48 1.43
C VAL A 192 4.82 9.76 2.69
N GLU A 193 5.24 10.23 3.85
CA GLU A 193 4.86 9.69 5.16
C GLU A 193 3.85 10.62 5.83
N PHE A 194 2.66 10.11 6.15
CA PHE A 194 1.73 10.73 7.09
C PHE A 194 2.00 10.15 8.48
N SER A 195 2.36 11.01 9.41
CA SER A 195 2.95 10.57 10.67
C SER A 195 2.53 11.43 11.86
N ASP A 196 2.72 10.89 13.05
CA ASP A 196 2.39 11.47 14.34
C ASP A 196 3.61 11.31 15.28
N PHE A 197 4.11 12.42 15.80
CA PHE A 197 5.31 12.43 16.63
C PHE A 197 5.14 11.69 17.98
N GLU A 198 3.91 11.52 18.47
CA GLU A 198 3.63 10.79 19.71
C GLU A 198 3.29 9.30 19.46
N CYS A 199 3.01 8.90 18.19
CA CYS A 199 2.67 7.54 17.85
C CYS A 199 3.86 6.60 17.98
N PRO A 200 3.77 5.52 18.80
CA PRO A 200 4.90 4.59 18.99
C PRO A 200 5.23 3.80 17.71
N PHE A 201 4.24 3.54 16.84
CA PHE A 201 4.49 2.88 15.56
C PHE A 201 5.23 3.77 14.56
N CYS A 202 5.01 5.10 14.61
CA CYS A 202 5.81 6.06 13.85
C CYS A 202 7.25 6.12 14.36
N GLY A 203 7.43 6.13 15.69
CA GLY A 203 8.75 5.99 16.28
C GLY A 203 9.46 4.69 15.90
N GLY A 204 8.73 3.59 15.78
CA GLY A 204 9.26 2.31 15.29
C GLY A 204 9.64 2.33 13.81
N LEU A 205 8.93 3.11 12.96
CA LEU A 205 9.26 3.28 11.54
C LEU A 205 10.48 4.18 11.31
N PHE A 206 10.71 5.17 12.17
CA PHE A 206 11.76 6.17 12.03
C PHE A 206 13.16 5.58 11.75
N PRO A 207 13.70 4.57 12.50
CA PRO A 207 15.00 3.97 12.20
C PRO A 207 15.04 3.29 10.82
N THR A 208 13.92 2.73 10.38
CA THR A 208 13.79 2.12 9.05
C THR A 208 13.93 3.17 7.95
N LEU A 209 13.24 4.31 8.08
CA LEU A 209 13.34 5.41 7.12
C LEU A 209 14.75 6.02 7.11
N LYS A 210 15.40 6.16 8.27
CA LYS A 210 16.82 6.60 8.34
C LYS A 210 17.75 5.65 7.56
N THR A 211 17.48 4.35 7.65
CA THR A 211 18.26 3.34 6.91
C THR A 211 18.00 3.45 5.40
N ILE A 212 16.76 3.69 4.99
CA ILE A 212 16.39 3.91 3.59
C ILE A 212 17.08 5.17 3.05
N GLU A 213 17.01 6.27 3.76
CA GLU A 213 17.68 7.52 3.37
C GLU A 213 19.18 7.34 3.16
N LYS A 214 19.84 6.57 4.05
CA LYS A 214 21.26 6.26 3.91
C LYS A 214 21.56 5.38 2.69
N ASN A 215 20.75 4.33 2.49
CA ASN A 215 21.05 3.33 1.45
C ASN A 215 20.61 3.77 0.05
N TYR A 216 19.66 4.72 -0.06
CA TYR A 216 19.07 5.20 -1.31
C TYR A 216 19.17 6.72 -1.45
N ALA A 217 20.24 7.34 -0.91
CA ALA A 217 20.42 8.78 -0.83
C ALA A 217 20.23 9.53 -2.17
N GLU A 218 20.61 8.88 -3.30
CA GLU A 218 20.53 9.49 -4.64
C GLU A 218 19.21 9.15 -5.37
N SER A 219 18.39 8.25 -4.80
CA SER A 219 17.24 7.68 -5.51
C SER A 219 15.91 7.91 -4.81
N VAL A 220 15.93 8.20 -3.49
CA VAL A 220 14.75 8.37 -2.66
C VAL A 220 14.66 9.79 -2.13
N ARG A 221 13.47 10.36 -2.24
CA ARG A 221 13.05 11.61 -1.58
C ARG A 221 11.97 11.26 -0.54
N LEU A 222 12.18 11.68 0.71
CA LEU A 222 11.21 11.58 1.78
C LEU A 222 10.46 12.90 1.93
N VAL A 223 9.13 12.85 2.00
CA VAL A 223 8.23 13.99 2.26
C VAL A 223 7.42 13.68 3.50
N TYR A 224 7.40 14.60 4.45
CA TYR A 224 6.66 14.43 5.71
C TYR A 224 5.33 15.20 5.68
N ARG A 225 4.27 14.55 6.15
CA ARG A 225 2.93 15.11 6.30
C ARG A 225 2.43 14.88 7.71
N GLN A 226 1.79 15.90 8.30
CA GLN A 226 1.24 15.84 9.64
C GLN A 226 -0.05 15.03 9.67
N PHE A 227 -0.16 14.10 10.60
CA PHE A 227 -1.43 13.38 10.86
C PHE A 227 -1.56 13.02 12.34
N PRO A 228 -1.62 14.03 13.26
CA PRO A 228 -1.73 13.80 14.69
C PRO A 228 -3.05 13.13 15.06
N LEU A 229 -2.99 12.02 15.81
CA LEU A 229 -4.14 11.26 16.30
C LEU A 229 -4.60 11.79 17.66
N THR A 230 -5.10 13.00 17.70
CA THR A 230 -5.37 13.77 18.94
C THR A 230 -6.31 13.11 19.93
N SER A 231 -7.14 12.15 19.48
CA SER A 231 -8.01 11.36 20.34
C SER A 231 -7.27 10.34 21.23
N MET A 232 -6.07 9.96 20.82
CA MET A 232 -5.22 8.96 21.52
C MET A 232 -3.89 9.55 22.00
N HIS A 233 -3.40 10.61 21.33
CA HIS A 233 -2.09 11.20 21.55
C HIS A 233 -2.25 12.70 21.90
N PRO A 234 -2.28 13.05 23.18
CA PRO A 234 -2.62 14.41 23.63
C PRO A 234 -1.58 15.47 23.26
N GLN A 235 -0.31 15.08 23.04
CA GLN A 235 0.77 16.01 22.66
C GLN A 235 0.97 16.13 21.15
N ALA A 236 0.39 15.22 20.36
CA ALA A 236 0.62 15.08 18.91
C ALA A 236 0.34 16.38 18.13
N GLN A 237 -0.77 17.07 18.47
CA GLN A 237 -1.12 18.34 17.78
C GLN A 237 -0.04 19.40 18.01
N LYS A 238 0.41 19.59 19.24
CA LYS A 238 1.45 20.59 19.57
C LYS A 238 2.82 20.19 19.02
N ALA A 239 3.15 18.92 18.99
CA ALA A 239 4.36 18.42 18.36
C ALA A 239 4.36 18.68 16.83
N ALA A 240 3.22 18.46 16.17
CA ALA A 240 3.04 18.79 14.75
C ALA A 240 3.21 20.30 14.49
N GLU A 241 2.55 21.17 15.27
CA GLU A 241 2.70 22.62 15.15
C GLU A 241 4.16 23.05 15.38
N ALA A 242 4.82 22.51 16.41
CA ALA A 242 6.21 22.80 16.75
C ALA A 242 7.17 22.46 15.62
N SER A 243 6.98 21.31 14.95
CA SER A 243 7.77 20.91 13.79
C SER A 243 7.67 21.93 12.65
N LEU A 244 6.46 22.48 12.42
CA LEU A 244 6.24 23.51 11.40
C LEU A 244 6.80 24.88 11.82
N CYS A 245 6.80 25.21 13.13
CA CYS A 245 7.50 26.39 13.63
C CYS A 245 9.03 26.28 13.44
N ALA A 246 9.59 25.08 13.61
CA ALA A 246 10.99 24.81 13.28
C ALA A 246 11.24 24.87 11.76
N ASN A 247 10.26 24.48 10.93
CA ASN A 247 10.33 24.58 9.47
C ASN A 247 10.44 26.03 8.98
N ASP A 248 9.79 26.99 9.62
CA ASP A 248 9.95 28.42 9.32
C ASP A 248 11.39 28.90 9.44
N GLN A 249 12.17 28.21 10.27
CA GLN A 249 13.60 28.44 10.47
C GLN A 249 14.48 27.46 9.68
N LYS A 250 13.90 26.70 8.74
CA LYS A 250 14.58 25.68 7.91
C LYS A 250 15.23 24.55 8.75
N ARG A 251 14.68 24.27 9.91
CA ARG A 251 15.18 23.26 10.87
C ARG A 251 14.17 22.16 11.14
N PHE A 252 13.23 21.92 10.18
CA PHE A 252 12.22 20.88 10.31
C PHE A 252 12.85 19.52 10.66
N TRP A 253 13.81 19.07 9.86
CA TRP A 253 14.35 17.72 9.98
C TRP A 253 15.18 17.50 11.24
N ASP A 254 15.89 18.52 11.72
CA ASP A 254 16.59 18.43 13.01
C ASP A 254 15.61 18.29 14.18
N PHE A 255 14.51 19.05 14.10
CA PHE A 255 13.45 19.01 15.11
C PHE A 255 12.68 17.69 15.05
N HIS A 256 12.33 17.23 13.84
CA HIS A 256 11.72 15.95 13.56
C HIS A 256 12.55 14.77 14.13
N ASP A 257 13.82 14.68 13.74
CA ASP A 257 14.70 13.60 14.18
C ASP A 257 14.88 13.60 15.71
N SER A 258 14.94 14.80 16.30
CA SER A 258 15.03 14.96 17.76
C SER A 258 13.75 14.51 18.49
N MET A 259 12.54 14.76 17.93
CA MET A 259 11.28 14.31 18.55
C MET A 259 11.12 12.79 18.48
N PHE A 260 11.39 12.17 17.34
CA PHE A 260 11.35 10.71 17.23
C PHE A 260 12.46 10.02 18.01
N GLY A 261 13.58 10.69 18.25
CA GLY A 261 14.64 10.21 19.12
C GLY A 261 14.26 10.21 20.60
N ASP A 262 13.25 10.99 20.98
CA ASP A 262 12.78 11.10 22.37
C ASP A 262 11.29 11.49 22.40
N GLN A 263 10.42 10.49 22.18
CA GLN A 263 8.96 10.65 22.16
C GLN A 263 8.33 10.84 23.56
N GLN A 264 9.11 10.64 24.64
CA GLN A 264 8.58 10.80 26.00
C GLN A 264 8.50 12.28 26.44
N HIS A 265 9.18 13.19 25.74
CA HIS A 265 9.27 14.61 26.07
C HIS A 265 8.70 15.46 24.92
N LEU A 266 7.37 15.52 24.83
CA LEU A 266 6.63 16.26 23.79
C LEU A 266 5.66 17.30 24.37
N THR A 267 5.73 17.61 25.68
CA THR A 267 4.95 18.72 26.25
C THR A 267 5.39 20.05 25.64
N VAL A 268 4.55 21.09 25.74
CA VAL A 268 4.90 22.42 25.20
C VAL A 268 6.23 22.93 25.75
N ASP A 269 6.50 22.69 27.03
CA ASP A 269 7.77 23.10 27.64
C ASP A 269 8.95 22.28 27.11
N ASP A 270 8.78 20.98 26.89
CA ASP A 270 9.79 20.12 26.26
C ASP A 270 10.09 20.58 24.83
N LEU A 271 9.06 20.91 24.06
CA LEU A 271 9.20 21.40 22.68
C LEU A 271 9.96 22.74 22.63
N LYS A 272 9.66 23.66 23.56
CA LYS A 272 10.40 24.93 23.69
C LYS A 272 11.85 24.71 24.10
N LYS A 273 12.09 23.81 25.07
CA LYS A 273 13.44 23.43 25.47
C LYS A 273 14.21 22.83 24.28
N ARG A 274 13.59 21.92 23.53
CA ARG A 274 14.17 21.29 22.33
C ARG A 274 14.58 22.34 21.28
N ALA A 275 13.77 23.39 21.08
CA ALA A 275 14.11 24.48 20.17
C ALA A 275 15.39 25.22 20.62
N VAL A 276 15.57 25.42 21.91
CA VAL A 276 16.82 26.02 22.48
C VAL A 276 18.01 25.08 22.27
N ASP A 277 17.86 23.79 22.60
CA ASP A 277 18.92 22.79 22.46
C ASP A 277 19.39 22.66 21.01
N LEU A 278 18.47 22.76 20.06
CA LEU A 278 18.73 22.79 18.61
C LEU A 278 19.19 24.16 18.08
N LYS A 279 19.37 25.15 18.96
CA LYS A 279 19.83 26.50 18.61
C LYS A 279 18.92 27.24 17.61
N LEU A 280 17.60 27.02 17.69
CA LEU A 280 16.62 27.82 16.97
C LEU A 280 16.51 29.21 17.63
N ASN A 281 15.96 30.18 16.90
CA ASN A 281 15.52 31.43 17.52
C ASN A 281 14.34 31.13 18.45
N ALA A 282 14.61 30.99 19.75
CA ALA A 282 13.63 30.59 20.75
C ALA A 282 12.44 31.58 20.86
N ALA A 283 12.69 32.92 20.72
CA ALA A 283 11.62 33.90 20.78
C ALA A 283 10.65 33.76 19.60
N ALA A 284 11.14 33.59 18.38
CA ALA A 284 10.33 33.37 17.18
C ALA A 284 9.60 32.02 17.26
N PHE A 285 10.27 30.95 17.70
CA PHE A 285 9.68 29.63 17.87
C PHE A 285 8.54 29.64 18.89
N ASN A 286 8.78 30.21 20.09
CA ASN A 286 7.78 30.29 21.14
C ASN A 286 6.56 31.11 20.68
N SER A 287 6.77 32.27 20.05
CA SER A 287 5.68 33.08 19.49
C SER A 287 4.84 32.30 18.46
N CYS A 288 5.50 31.55 17.57
CA CYS A 288 4.82 30.70 16.59
C CYS A 288 3.97 29.62 17.26
N LEU A 289 4.55 28.89 18.25
CA LEU A 289 3.86 27.77 18.90
C LEU A 289 2.74 28.24 19.82
N ASP A 290 2.96 29.33 20.61
CA ASP A 290 1.99 29.85 21.55
C ASP A 290 0.80 30.51 20.85
N SER A 291 1.03 31.15 19.71
CA SER A 291 -0.07 31.75 18.91
C SER A 291 -0.92 30.74 18.16
N GLY A 292 -0.50 29.47 18.04
CA GLY A 292 -1.17 28.45 17.25
C GLY A 292 -1.17 28.73 15.75
N SER A 293 -0.20 29.51 15.24
CA SER A 293 -0.14 29.93 13.83
C SER A 293 -0.02 28.76 12.84
N LYS A 294 0.25 27.54 13.30
CA LYS A 294 0.38 26.33 12.47
C LYS A 294 -0.83 25.39 12.54
N VAL A 295 -1.86 25.72 13.32
CA VAL A 295 -3.07 24.88 13.47
C VAL A 295 -3.72 24.58 12.12
N ASP A 296 -3.93 25.63 11.29
CA ASP A 296 -4.58 25.44 9.99
C ASP A 296 -3.73 24.61 9.01
N ALA A 297 -2.40 24.75 9.08
CA ALA A 297 -1.50 23.95 8.25
C ALA A 297 -1.54 22.47 8.64
N VAL A 298 -1.56 22.15 9.94
CA VAL A 298 -1.73 20.76 10.44
C VAL A 298 -3.10 20.22 10.04
N LYS A 299 -4.18 21.04 10.22
CA LYS A 299 -5.53 20.64 9.80
C LYS A 299 -5.60 20.32 8.31
N LYS A 300 -4.99 21.15 7.47
CA LYS A 300 -4.93 20.90 6.02
C LYS A 300 -4.26 19.55 5.71
N ASP A 301 -3.16 19.21 6.38
CA ASP A 301 -2.48 17.93 6.23
C ASP A 301 -3.39 16.75 6.58
N ILE A 302 -4.13 16.86 7.68
CA ILE A 302 -5.10 15.84 8.11
C ILE A 302 -6.22 15.68 7.07
N ASP A 303 -6.82 16.79 6.62
CA ASP A 303 -7.91 16.77 5.64
C ASP A 303 -7.45 16.15 4.31
N GLU A 304 -6.25 16.51 3.82
CA GLU A 304 -5.67 15.91 2.62
C GLU A 304 -5.29 14.44 2.83
N GLY A 305 -4.81 14.06 4.01
CA GLY A 305 -4.55 12.67 4.37
C GLY A 305 -5.83 11.82 4.29
N HIS A 306 -6.92 12.31 4.88
CA HIS A 306 -8.22 11.64 4.78
C HIS A 306 -8.71 11.51 3.33
N ALA A 307 -8.53 12.56 2.51
CA ALA A 307 -8.92 12.55 1.11
C ALA A 307 -8.18 11.49 0.27
N VAL A 308 -6.97 11.11 0.66
CA VAL A 308 -6.17 10.05 0.00
C VAL A 308 -6.26 8.69 0.71
N GLY A 309 -7.15 8.56 1.72
CA GLY A 309 -7.45 7.29 2.38
C GLY A 309 -6.62 6.98 3.64
N VAL A 310 -5.88 7.96 4.17
CA VAL A 310 -5.19 7.80 5.46
C VAL A 310 -6.22 7.80 6.59
N SER A 311 -6.18 6.80 7.46
CA SER A 311 -7.06 6.66 8.62
C SER A 311 -6.29 6.39 9.93
N GLY A 312 -4.96 6.32 9.86
CA GLY A 312 -4.07 6.08 11.01
C GLY A 312 -2.61 6.25 10.62
N THR A 313 -1.73 6.20 11.60
CA THR A 313 -0.29 6.43 11.44
C THR A 313 0.55 5.26 11.95
N PRO A 314 1.73 5.04 11.34
CA PRO A 314 2.21 5.68 10.13
C PRO A 314 1.46 5.20 8.89
N ALA A 315 1.32 6.09 7.87
CA ALA A 315 0.84 5.73 6.55
C ALA A 315 1.81 6.28 5.50
N MET A 316 2.16 5.46 4.51
CA MET A 316 3.16 5.82 3.51
C MET A 316 2.61 5.67 2.09
N PHE A 317 3.08 6.53 1.20
CA PHE A 317 2.88 6.40 -0.24
C PHE A 317 4.24 6.36 -0.93
N VAL A 318 4.60 5.22 -1.51
CA VAL A 318 5.82 5.06 -2.30
C VAL A 318 5.47 5.23 -3.78
N ASN A 319 5.81 6.35 -4.39
CA ASN A 319 5.35 6.74 -5.73
C ASN A 319 3.83 6.57 -5.90
N GLY A 320 3.05 6.95 -4.88
CA GLY A 320 1.59 6.82 -4.85
C GLY A 320 1.04 5.45 -4.45
N ARG A 321 1.86 4.43 -4.25
CA ARG A 321 1.43 3.12 -3.72
C ARG A 321 1.25 3.21 -2.21
N PHE A 322 0.04 2.99 -1.74
CA PHE A 322 -0.33 3.11 -0.33
C PHE A 322 0.11 1.92 0.51
N TYR A 323 0.68 2.22 1.68
CA TYR A 323 1.06 1.26 2.71
C TYR A 323 0.70 1.81 4.08
N SER A 324 0.15 0.98 4.95
CA SER A 324 -0.25 1.35 6.32
C SER A 324 0.55 0.58 7.36
N GLY A 325 0.89 1.26 8.45
CA GLY A 325 1.58 0.67 9.59
C GLY A 325 3.11 0.70 9.50
N ASN A 326 3.73 0.22 10.56
CA ASN A 326 5.19 0.12 10.66
C ASN A 326 5.70 -1.08 9.87
N LEU A 327 6.06 -0.85 8.61
CA LEU A 327 6.60 -1.90 7.74
C LEU A 327 8.08 -2.17 8.04
N PRO A 328 8.51 -3.45 7.99
CA PRO A 328 9.92 -3.82 8.04
C PRO A 328 10.73 -3.21 6.90
N TYR A 329 12.01 -2.93 7.14
CA TYR A 329 12.94 -2.42 6.13
C TYR A 329 12.96 -3.28 4.85
N ALA A 330 12.90 -4.61 4.98
CA ALA A 330 12.93 -5.52 3.83
C ALA A 330 11.75 -5.30 2.88
N ASP A 331 10.57 -5.04 3.42
CA ASP A 331 9.34 -4.86 2.64
C ASP A 331 9.35 -3.50 1.91
N ILE A 332 9.77 -2.42 2.60
CA ILE A 332 9.89 -1.11 1.96
C ILE A 332 10.99 -1.12 0.89
N ARG A 333 12.11 -1.80 1.16
CA ARG A 333 13.18 -2.00 0.19
C ARG A 333 12.69 -2.67 -1.08
N GLU A 334 11.90 -3.74 -0.95
CA GLU A 334 11.34 -4.46 -2.11
C GLU A 334 10.50 -3.52 -2.98
N VAL A 335 9.67 -2.67 -2.36
CA VAL A 335 8.86 -1.68 -3.09
C VAL A 335 9.75 -0.64 -3.79
N ILE A 336 10.78 -0.13 -3.13
CA ILE A 336 11.73 0.83 -3.73
C ILE A 336 12.43 0.20 -4.94
N GLU A 337 12.93 -1.03 -4.80
CA GLU A 337 13.61 -1.72 -5.89
C GLU A 337 12.68 -2.00 -7.09
N ASP A 338 11.41 -2.37 -6.83
CA ASP A 338 10.40 -2.51 -7.90
C ASP A 338 10.17 -1.18 -8.63
N GLU A 339 10.04 -0.05 -7.90
CA GLU A 339 9.88 1.27 -8.49
C GLU A 339 11.11 1.67 -9.34
N LEU A 340 12.30 1.42 -8.85
CA LEU A 340 13.55 1.68 -9.58
C LEU A 340 13.65 0.82 -10.86
N GLN A 341 13.24 -0.45 -10.81
CA GLN A 341 13.21 -1.32 -11.99
C GLN A 341 12.18 -0.87 -13.01
N ARG A 342 10.96 -0.48 -12.57
CA ARG A 342 9.91 0.05 -13.45
C ARG A 342 10.33 1.34 -14.15
N ALA A 343 11.02 2.23 -13.43
CA ALA A 343 11.54 3.46 -14.00
C ALA A 343 12.62 3.19 -15.07
N LYS A 344 13.54 2.25 -14.83
CA LYS A 344 14.54 1.81 -15.81
C LYS A 344 13.88 1.22 -17.06
N ALA A 345 12.87 0.39 -16.89
CA ALA A 345 12.14 -0.22 -18.01
C ALA A 345 11.42 0.83 -18.88
N LYS A 346 10.86 1.90 -18.28
CA LYS A 346 10.23 3.02 -19.01
C LYS A 346 11.25 3.93 -19.70
N GLY A 347 12.45 4.10 -19.13
CA GLY A 347 13.52 4.94 -19.69
C GLY A 347 14.37 4.26 -20.76
N GLY A 348 14.41 2.91 -20.81
CA GLY A 348 15.16 2.13 -21.80
C GLY A 348 14.46 1.90 -23.14
N GLY A 349 13.28 2.46 -23.34
CA GLY A 349 12.49 2.38 -24.59
C GLY A 349 12.64 3.57 -25.53
N LYS A 350 13.77 4.32 -25.45
CA LYS A 350 14.10 5.41 -26.40
C LYS A 350 15.26 5.02 -27.29
#